data_a008e52fd61f4c8af06966f75c742e51
#
_entry.id   a008e52fd61f4c8af06966f75c742e51
#
_cell.length_a   1.000
_cell.length_b   1.000
_cell.length_c   1.000
_cell.angle_alpha   90.00
_cell.angle_beta   90.00
_cell.angle_gamma   90.00
#
_symmetry.space_group_name_H-M   'P 1'
#
loop_
_entity.id
_entity.type
_entity.pdbx_description
1 polymer ?
#
loop_
_entity_poly.entity_id
_entity_poly.type
_entity_poly.pdbx_seq_one_letter_code
_entity_poly.pdbx_strand_id
1 'polypeptide(L)'
;TSNGARVHNTAGELIFSHNLDEDIARDLYGMLHDDPEITTNVYRNDDWFINRESPEQEEFFQESVFKYQLFEPGLLETDGVCKVYFTCEDHERLLQVEDAINARWGDRVNVSFSFPTCLEVMAGGVSKGHALEEVAKIIGYTLQECIAFGDGMNDLEMLSMAGKGCIMRDAHQRLKDMLPELEVIGSNVDNAVPHYLRKMFL
;
A
#
# COMPACT_ATOMS: atom_id res chain seq x y z
N THR A 1 3.52 -5.31 5.58
CA THR A 1 4.05 -4.02 5.07
C THR A 1 3.86 -3.92 3.56
N SER A 2 4.09 -2.73 2.96
CA SER A 2 4.00 -2.49 1.50
C SER A 2 2.71 -3.03 0.88
N ASN A 3 1.56 -2.68 1.47
CA ASN A 3 0.21 -3.11 1.05
C ASN A 3 0.02 -4.63 0.91
N GLY A 4 0.75 -5.40 1.69
CA GLY A 4 0.70 -6.86 1.66
C GLY A 4 1.79 -7.52 0.82
N ALA A 5 2.65 -6.75 0.13
CA ALA A 5 3.77 -7.32 -0.61
C ALA A 5 4.79 -8.02 0.29
N ARG A 6 4.89 -7.62 1.56
CA ARG A 6 5.81 -8.22 2.54
C ARG A 6 5.09 -8.51 3.87
N VAL A 7 5.31 -9.69 4.40
CA VAL A 7 4.78 -10.12 5.69
C VAL A 7 5.91 -10.58 6.60
N HIS A 8 5.91 -10.09 7.83
CA HIS A 8 6.87 -10.46 8.87
C HIS A 8 6.13 -11.06 10.07
N ASN A 9 6.78 -11.97 10.78
CA ASN A 9 6.27 -12.47 12.05
C ASN A 9 6.54 -11.47 13.20
N THR A 10 6.12 -11.81 14.40
CA THR A 10 6.31 -10.97 15.59
C THR A 10 7.77 -10.85 16.03
N ALA A 11 8.66 -11.69 15.53
CA ALA A 11 10.11 -11.60 15.74
C ALA A 11 10.81 -10.71 14.69
N GLY A 12 10.05 -10.18 13.69
CA GLY A 12 10.57 -9.37 12.59
C GLY A 12 11.16 -10.18 11.44
N GLU A 13 11.00 -11.51 11.46
CA GLU A 13 11.49 -12.38 10.37
C GLU A 13 10.54 -12.32 9.19
N LEU A 14 11.09 -12.19 7.97
CA LEU A 14 10.32 -12.18 6.72
C LEU A 14 9.71 -13.57 6.50
N ILE A 15 8.38 -13.64 6.41
CA ILE A 15 7.63 -14.87 6.09
C ILE A 15 7.54 -15.06 4.59
N PHE A 16 7.12 -13.99 3.87
CA PHE A 16 7.12 -13.97 2.41
C PHE A 16 7.25 -12.54 1.87
N SER A 17 7.67 -12.45 0.61
CA SER A 17 7.71 -11.23 -0.17
C SER A 17 7.22 -11.50 -1.58
N HIS A 18 6.33 -10.67 -2.08
CA HIS A 18 5.91 -10.65 -3.48
C HIS A 18 6.49 -9.41 -4.13
N ASN A 19 7.38 -9.61 -5.10
CA ASN A 19 8.09 -8.53 -5.76
C ASN A 19 7.53 -8.30 -7.16
N LEU A 20 7.64 -7.07 -7.65
CA LEU A 20 7.39 -6.73 -9.04
C LEU A 20 8.32 -7.54 -9.98
N ASP A 21 7.84 -7.86 -11.16
CA ASP A 21 8.68 -8.38 -12.22
C ASP A 21 9.78 -7.35 -12.54
N GLU A 22 11.00 -7.80 -12.78
CA GLU A 22 12.15 -6.91 -12.97
C GLU A 22 12.03 -5.98 -14.19
N ASP A 23 11.34 -6.42 -15.24
CA ASP A 23 11.06 -5.59 -16.41
C ASP A 23 10.10 -4.45 -16.05
N ILE A 24 9.08 -4.71 -15.23
CA ILE A 24 8.14 -3.71 -14.74
C ILE A 24 8.84 -2.73 -13.81
N ALA A 25 9.62 -3.22 -12.85
CA ALA A 25 10.36 -2.37 -11.92
C ALA A 25 11.27 -1.39 -12.66
N ARG A 26 12.03 -1.88 -13.66
CA ARG A 26 12.91 -1.06 -14.50
C ARG A 26 12.16 0.03 -15.25
N ASP A 27 11.01 -0.33 -15.83
CA ASP A 27 10.20 0.62 -16.59
C ASP A 27 9.57 1.68 -15.67
N LEU A 28 9.09 1.29 -14.48
CA LEU A 28 8.53 2.22 -13.49
C LEU A 28 9.57 3.22 -12.98
N TYR A 29 10.85 2.81 -12.82
CA TYR A 29 11.92 3.72 -12.39
C TYR A 29 12.12 4.89 -13.35
N GLY A 30 12.04 4.61 -14.66
CA GLY A 30 12.23 5.61 -15.70
C GLY A 30 10.98 6.35 -16.12
N MET A 31 9.79 5.80 -15.84
CA MET A 31 8.53 6.27 -16.43
C MET A 31 8.26 7.76 -16.19
N LEU A 32 8.56 8.25 -14.97
CA LEU A 32 8.29 9.62 -14.54
C LEU A 32 9.54 10.31 -13.96
N HIS A 33 10.73 9.77 -14.24
CA HIS A 33 11.98 10.26 -13.64
C HIS A 33 12.24 11.74 -13.94
N ASP A 34 11.99 12.16 -15.17
CA ASP A 34 12.22 13.53 -15.62
C ASP A 34 11.08 14.50 -15.30
N ASP A 35 9.97 13.99 -14.72
CA ASP A 35 8.85 14.82 -14.35
C ASP A 35 9.16 15.59 -13.05
N PRO A 36 9.21 16.94 -13.08
CA PRO A 36 9.62 17.72 -11.91
C PRO A 36 8.58 17.74 -10.78
N GLU A 37 7.32 17.40 -11.08
CA GLU A 37 6.22 17.43 -10.10
C GLU A 37 5.93 16.08 -9.48
N ILE A 38 6.49 14.99 -10.04
CA ILE A 38 6.27 13.65 -9.53
C ILE A 38 7.57 13.11 -8.92
N THR A 39 7.47 12.64 -7.70
CA THR A 39 8.56 11.94 -7.04
C THR A 39 8.33 10.43 -7.14
N THR A 40 9.32 9.72 -7.67
CA THR A 40 9.32 8.25 -7.74
C THR A 40 10.04 7.67 -6.54
N ASN A 41 9.36 6.82 -5.82
CA ASN A 41 9.85 6.13 -4.63
C ASN A 41 9.88 4.61 -4.88
N VAL A 42 10.90 3.93 -4.40
CA VAL A 42 11.10 2.49 -4.56
C VAL A 42 11.38 1.84 -3.21
N TYR A 43 10.60 0.83 -2.85
CA TYR A 43 10.90 -0.06 -1.74
C TYR A 43 11.46 -1.36 -2.31
N ARG A 44 12.76 -1.58 -2.10
CA ARG A 44 13.50 -2.74 -2.53
C ARG A 44 14.13 -3.42 -1.32
N ASN A 45 13.79 -4.67 -1.08
CA ASN A 45 14.16 -5.39 0.13
C ASN A 45 13.81 -4.56 1.39
N ASP A 46 14.79 -4.18 2.18
CA ASP A 46 14.61 -3.36 3.40
C ASP A 46 15.01 -1.89 3.20
N ASP A 47 15.33 -1.51 1.95
CA ASP A 47 15.79 -0.17 1.60
C ASP A 47 14.70 0.65 0.92
N TRP A 48 14.80 1.96 1.07
CA TRP A 48 13.96 2.95 0.43
C TRP A 48 14.80 3.86 -0.46
N PHE A 49 14.39 3.98 -1.71
CA PHE A 49 15.05 4.81 -2.71
C PHE A 49 14.07 5.86 -3.25
N ILE A 50 14.60 7.03 -3.65
CA ILE A 50 13.85 8.14 -4.17
C ILE A 50 14.63 8.81 -5.32
N ASN A 51 13.95 9.26 -6.38
CA ASN A 51 14.62 9.83 -7.55
C ASN A 51 15.11 11.27 -7.36
N ARG A 52 14.70 11.94 -6.27
CA ARG A 52 15.11 13.32 -5.95
C ARG A 52 14.99 13.59 -4.46
N GLU A 53 15.71 14.59 -3.97
CA GLU A 53 15.58 15.05 -2.59
C GLU A 53 14.15 15.53 -2.30
N SER A 54 13.62 15.17 -1.13
CA SER A 54 12.32 15.58 -0.63
C SER A 54 12.42 16.00 0.83
N PRO A 55 12.61 17.31 1.10
CA PRO A 55 12.69 17.83 2.46
C PRO A 55 11.46 17.48 3.32
N GLU A 56 10.28 17.40 2.70
CA GLU A 56 9.03 17.04 3.39
C GLU A 56 9.05 15.59 3.87
N GLN A 57 9.57 14.66 3.05
CA GLN A 57 9.74 13.27 3.47
C GLN A 57 10.85 13.14 4.52
N GLU A 58 11.92 13.92 4.42
CA GLU A 58 12.96 13.97 5.44
C GLU A 58 12.40 14.42 6.80
N GLU A 59 11.59 15.48 6.81
CA GLU A 59 10.94 15.98 8.02
C GLU A 59 9.98 14.93 8.61
N PHE A 60 9.13 14.32 7.78
CA PHE A 60 8.17 13.30 8.21
C PHE A 60 8.86 12.08 8.84
N PHE A 61 9.99 11.64 8.28
CA PHE A 61 10.76 10.50 8.78
C PHE A 61 11.95 10.90 9.68
N GLN A 62 11.99 12.13 10.19
CA GLN A 62 13.13 12.65 10.94
C GLN A 62 13.53 11.78 12.12
N GLU A 63 12.57 11.24 12.86
CA GLU A 63 12.78 10.37 14.02
C GLU A 63 12.92 8.88 13.65
N SER A 64 12.72 8.52 12.36
CA SER A 64 12.81 7.15 11.87
C SER A 64 14.28 6.78 11.59
N VAL A 65 14.62 5.52 11.87
CA VAL A 65 15.87 4.91 11.38
C VAL A 65 15.81 4.58 9.89
N PHE A 66 14.59 4.55 9.32
CA PHE A 66 14.34 4.27 7.91
C PHE A 66 14.53 5.55 7.09
N LYS A 67 15.61 5.62 6.32
CA LYS A 67 16.00 6.76 5.50
C LYS A 67 16.04 6.38 4.04
N TYR A 68 15.71 7.31 3.16
CA TYR A 68 15.84 7.07 1.73
C TYR A 68 17.29 7.27 1.25
N GLN A 69 17.58 6.65 0.11
CA GLN A 69 18.78 6.85 -0.69
C GLN A 69 18.37 7.39 -2.06
N LEU A 70 19.17 8.27 -2.64
CA LEU A 70 18.90 8.74 -3.99
C LEU A 70 19.24 7.65 -5.01
N PHE A 71 18.46 7.54 -6.09
CA PHE A 71 18.71 6.59 -7.15
C PHE A 71 18.64 7.22 -8.54
N GLU A 72 19.35 6.60 -9.48
CA GLU A 72 19.23 6.82 -10.92
C GLU A 72 18.62 5.58 -11.57
N PRO A 73 17.61 5.71 -12.46
CA PRO A 73 16.86 4.57 -13.01
C PRO A 73 17.73 3.46 -13.62
N GLY A 74 18.82 3.82 -14.31
CA GLY A 74 19.71 2.86 -14.94
C GLY A 74 20.74 2.21 -14.00
N LEU A 75 20.83 2.64 -12.74
CA LEU A 75 21.83 2.15 -11.77
C LEU A 75 21.19 1.36 -10.62
N LEU A 76 19.90 1.54 -10.36
CA LEU A 76 19.20 0.78 -9.30
C LEU A 76 18.86 -0.62 -9.82
N GLU A 77 19.25 -1.64 -9.07
CA GLU A 77 18.89 -3.02 -9.34
C GLU A 77 17.38 -3.23 -9.28
N THR A 78 16.86 -4.19 -10.03
CA THR A 78 15.41 -4.43 -10.22
C THR A 78 14.87 -5.64 -9.46
N ASP A 79 15.75 -6.45 -8.88
CA ASP A 79 15.37 -7.57 -8.02
C ASP A 79 14.90 -7.07 -6.64
N GLY A 80 14.04 -7.81 -6.00
CA GLY A 80 13.58 -7.53 -4.63
C GLY A 80 12.69 -6.29 -4.46
N VAL A 81 12.17 -5.71 -5.55
CA VAL A 81 11.31 -4.53 -5.53
C VAL A 81 9.89 -4.93 -5.13
N CYS A 82 9.50 -4.65 -3.90
CA CYS A 82 8.17 -4.99 -3.40
C CYS A 82 7.12 -3.89 -3.65
N LYS A 83 7.55 -2.64 -3.88
CA LYS A 83 6.66 -1.51 -4.18
C LYS A 83 7.40 -0.39 -4.87
N VAL A 84 6.78 0.18 -5.90
CA VAL A 84 7.10 1.51 -6.43
C VAL A 84 5.92 2.42 -6.16
N TYR A 85 6.15 3.67 -5.74
CA TYR A 85 5.06 4.62 -5.58
C TYR A 85 5.45 6.01 -6.06
N PHE A 86 4.43 6.73 -6.52
CA PHE A 86 4.55 8.06 -7.07
C PHE A 86 3.82 9.03 -6.15
N THR A 87 4.48 10.13 -5.79
CA THR A 87 3.86 11.21 -5.04
C THR A 87 3.77 12.48 -5.88
N CYS A 88 2.61 13.15 -5.84
CA CYS A 88 2.31 14.39 -6.52
C CYS A 88 1.17 15.11 -5.80
N GLU A 89 1.23 16.43 -5.67
CA GLU A 89 0.14 17.21 -5.09
C GLU A 89 -1.10 17.28 -6.00
N ASP A 90 -0.91 17.10 -7.32
CA ASP A 90 -1.99 17.04 -8.29
C ASP A 90 -2.55 15.61 -8.42
N HIS A 91 -3.70 15.36 -7.78
CA HIS A 91 -4.38 14.07 -7.83
C HIS A 91 -4.80 13.66 -9.25
N GLU A 92 -5.31 14.60 -10.05
CA GLU A 92 -5.77 14.33 -11.43
C GLU A 92 -4.61 13.82 -12.31
N ARG A 93 -3.41 14.32 -12.05
CA ARG A 93 -2.20 13.85 -12.72
C ARG A 93 -1.87 12.41 -12.32
N LEU A 94 -2.00 12.06 -11.05
CA LEU A 94 -1.81 10.68 -10.60
C LEU A 94 -2.88 9.72 -11.13
N LEU A 95 -4.11 10.17 -11.36
CA LEU A 95 -5.14 9.35 -12.03
C LEU A 95 -4.74 9.02 -13.48
N GLN A 96 -4.13 9.96 -14.21
CA GLN A 96 -3.60 9.69 -15.55
C GLN A 96 -2.44 8.67 -15.52
N VAL A 97 -1.62 8.72 -14.48
CA VAL A 97 -0.53 7.74 -14.26
C VAL A 97 -1.12 6.37 -13.93
N GLU A 98 -2.14 6.29 -13.08
CA GLU A 98 -2.89 5.05 -12.78
C GLU A 98 -3.42 4.41 -14.07
N ASP A 99 -4.10 5.18 -14.91
CA ASP A 99 -4.65 4.72 -16.18
C ASP A 99 -3.56 4.19 -17.12
N ALA A 100 -2.43 4.91 -17.24
CA ALA A 100 -1.32 4.52 -18.09
C ALA A 100 -0.64 3.22 -17.62
N ILE A 101 -0.47 3.05 -16.31
CA ILE A 101 0.10 1.85 -15.70
C ILE A 101 -0.83 0.65 -15.93
N ASN A 102 -2.12 0.80 -15.64
CA ASN A 102 -3.11 -0.25 -15.83
C ASN A 102 -3.25 -0.65 -17.31
N ALA A 103 -3.24 0.31 -18.22
CA ALA A 103 -3.30 0.04 -19.67
C ALA A 103 -2.05 -0.72 -20.16
N ARG A 104 -0.89 -0.51 -19.56
CA ARG A 104 0.38 -1.11 -19.99
C ARG A 104 0.59 -2.51 -19.43
N TRP A 105 0.26 -2.76 -18.16
CA TRP A 105 0.63 -4.01 -17.48
C TRP A 105 -0.57 -4.83 -16.99
N GLY A 106 -1.77 -4.23 -16.89
CA GLY A 106 -2.99 -4.95 -16.52
C GLY A 106 -2.82 -5.76 -15.23
N ASP A 107 -3.19 -7.03 -15.27
CA ASP A 107 -3.17 -7.93 -14.12
C ASP A 107 -1.74 -8.26 -13.58
N ARG A 108 -0.67 -7.83 -14.26
CA ARG A 108 0.70 -8.00 -13.77
C ARG A 108 1.05 -7.05 -12.63
N VAL A 109 0.24 -6.01 -12.42
CA VAL A 109 0.40 -5.04 -11.33
C VAL A 109 -0.90 -4.84 -10.56
N ASN A 110 -0.78 -4.48 -9.30
CA ASN A 110 -1.87 -3.91 -8.51
C ASN A 110 -1.54 -2.45 -8.23
N VAL A 111 -2.42 -1.56 -8.68
CA VAL A 111 -2.27 -0.11 -8.55
C VAL A 111 -3.33 0.41 -7.61
N SER A 112 -2.96 1.17 -6.59
CA SER A 112 -3.90 1.72 -5.63
C SER A 112 -3.41 3.02 -5.00
N PHE A 113 -4.36 3.87 -4.61
CA PHE A 113 -4.06 5.05 -3.81
C PHE A 113 -4.08 4.73 -2.32
N SER A 114 -3.02 5.08 -1.60
CA SER A 114 -3.02 5.14 -0.12
C SER A 114 -3.50 6.51 0.37
N PHE A 115 -3.14 7.57 -0.35
CA PHE A 115 -3.61 8.95 -0.19
C PHE A 115 -3.89 9.53 -1.57
N PRO A 116 -4.70 10.61 -1.69
CA PRO A 116 -4.91 11.26 -2.99
C PRO A 116 -3.62 11.69 -3.69
N THR A 117 -2.57 11.97 -2.91
CA THR A 117 -1.24 12.38 -3.38
C THR A 117 -0.22 11.24 -3.49
N CYS A 118 -0.64 9.98 -3.31
CA CYS A 118 0.26 8.81 -3.29
C CYS A 118 -0.35 7.63 -4.03
N LEU A 119 0.18 7.35 -5.23
CA LEU A 119 -0.18 6.20 -6.08
C LEU A 119 0.85 5.10 -5.90
N GLU A 120 0.43 3.92 -5.49
CA GLU A 120 1.29 2.78 -5.18
C GLU A 120 1.11 1.65 -6.20
N VAL A 121 2.22 1.05 -6.60
CA VAL A 121 2.28 -0.05 -7.58
C VAL A 121 3.00 -1.24 -6.95
N MET A 122 2.30 -2.36 -6.87
CA MET A 122 2.80 -3.65 -6.39
C MET A 122 2.66 -4.70 -7.50
N ALA A 123 3.19 -5.89 -7.27
CA ALA A 123 2.97 -7.03 -8.16
C ALA A 123 1.48 -7.39 -8.26
N GLY A 124 1.07 -7.92 -9.39
CA GLY A 124 -0.29 -8.41 -9.60
C GLY A 124 -0.71 -9.44 -8.54
N GLY A 125 -1.94 -9.33 -8.07
CA GLY A 125 -2.46 -10.17 -6.99
C GLY A 125 -1.97 -9.80 -5.58
N VAL A 126 -1.10 -8.82 -5.43
CA VAL A 126 -0.67 -8.31 -4.12
C VAL A 126 -1.65 -7.26 -3.62
N SER A 127 -2.26 -7.53 -2.49
CA SER A 127 -3.12 -6.58 -1.78
C SER A 127 -3.11 -6.86 -0.28
N LYS A 128 -3.65 -5.94 0.53
CA LYS A 128 -3.86 -6.18 1.95
C LYS A 128 -4.83 -7.36 2.19
N GLY A 129 -5.78 -7.58 1.28
CA GLY A 129 -6.71 -8.71 1.34
C GLY A 129 -6.02 -10.06 1.14
N HIS A 130 -5.20 -10.18 0.10
CA HIS A 130 -4.40 -11.40 -0.12
C HIS A 130 -3.41 -11.68 1.02
N ALA A 131 -2.75 -10.62 1.53
CA ALA A 131 -1.88 -10.78 2.69
C ALA A 131 -2.64 -11.27 3.94
N LEU A 132 -3.85 -10.75 4.17
CA LEU A 132 -4.72 -11.25 5.25
C LEU A 132 -5.04 -12.74 5.06
N GLU A 133 -5.39 -13.15 3.84
CA GLU A 133 -5.68 -14.55 3.53
C GLU A 133 -4.49 -15.47 3.81
N GLU A 134 -3.30 -15.11 3.32
CA GLU A 134 -2.08 -15.89 3.55
C GLU A 134 -1.71 -15.97 5.05
N VAL A 135 -1.79 -14.85 5.75
CA VAL A 135 -1.53 -14.82 7.20
C VAL A 135 -2.56 -15.68 7.95
N ALA A 136 -3.86 -15.56 7.63
CA ALA A 136 -4.90 -16.38 8.25
C ALA A 136 -4.62 -17.88 8.07
N LYS A 137 -4.27 -18.31 6.84
CA LYS A 137 -3.88 -19.70 6.56
C LYS A 137 -2.68 -20.18 7.40
N ILE A 138 -1.63 -19.34 7.50
CA ILE A 138 -0.40 -19.67 8.25
C ILE A 138 -0.71 -19.88 9.74
N ILE A 139 -1.59 -19.07 10.33
CA ILE A 139 -1.94 -19.17 11.75
C ILE A 139 -3.15 -20.07 12.02
N GLY A 140 -3.70 -20.72 10.98
CA GLY A 140 -4.74 -21.74 11.09
C GLY A 140 -6.16 -21.20 11.20
N TYR A 141 -6.41 -19.97 10.70
CA TYR A 141 -7.73 -19.36 10.63
C TYR A 141 -8.22 -19.23 9.19
N THR A 142 -9.51 -19.00 9.04
CA THR A 142 -10.17 -18.64 7.79
C THR A 142 -10.43 -17.13 7.74
N LEU A 143 -10.64 -16.59 6.56
CA LEU A 143 -11.05 -15.18 6.40
C LEU A 143 -12.34 -14.86 7.14
N GLN A 144 -13.26 -15.84 7.27
CA GLN A 144 -14.53 -15.67 7.99
C GLN A 144 -14.34 -15.46 9.49
N GLU A 145 -13.20 -15.81 10.04
CA GLU A 145 -12.84 -15.62 11.45
C GLU A 145 -12.02 -14.33 11.67
N CYS A 146 -11.78 -13.55 10.60
CA CYS A 146 -11.02 -12.31 10.64
C CYS A 146 -11.92 -11.08 10.73
N ILE A 147 -11.48 -10.09 11.50
CA ILE A 147 -12.05 -8.74 11.53
C ILE A 147 -11.02 -7.79 10.90
N ALA A 148 -11.43 -7.00 9.92
CA ALA A 148 -10.61 -6.00 9.27
C ALA A 148 -11.13 -4.58 9.51
N PHE A 149 -10.22 -3.63 9.66
CA PHE A 149 -10.52 -2.20 9.79
C PHE A 149 -9.72 -1.45 8.72
N GLY A 150 -10.35 -0.48 8.06
CA GLY A 150 -9.69 0.28 7.00
C GLY A 150 -10.33 1.62 6.71
N ASP A 151 -9.56 2.50 6.06
CA ASP A 151 -9.97 3.87 5.72
C ASP A 151 -9.56 4.29 4.29
N GLY A 152 -8.60 3.61 3.68
CA GLY A 152 -8.07 3.88 2.35
C GLY A 152 -8.59 2.95 1.25
N MET A 153 -8.42 3.34 -0.01
CA MET A 153 -8.79 2.50 -1.15
C MET A 153 -7.99 1.19 -1.21
N ASN A 154 -6.75 1.20 -0.70
CA ASN A 154 -5.90 0.02 -0.56
C ASN A 154 -6.40 -0.99 0.51
N ASP A 155 -7.44 -0.66 1.27
CA ASP A 155 -8.11 -1.55 2.22
C ASP A 155 -9.33 -2.26 1.62
N LEU A 156 -9.76 -1.88 0.41
CA LEU A 156 -11.00 -2.35 -0.23
C LEU A 156 -11.12 -3.89 -0.21
N GLU A 157 -10.09 -4.57 -0.71
CA GLU A 157 -10.10 -6.05 -0.78
C GLU A 157 -10.08 -6.67 0.61
N MET A 158 -9.23 -6.19 1.51
CA MET A 158 -9.14 -6.69 2.88
C MET A 158 -10.48 -6.59 3.60
N LEU A 159 -11.16 -5.45 3.46
CA LEU A 159 -12.47 -5.21 4.07
C LEU A 159 -13.56 -6.11 3.47
N SER A 160 -13.54 -6.33 2.14
CA SER A 160 -14.51 -7.18 1.46
C SER A 160 -14.31 -8.67 1.68
N MET A 161 -13.06 -9.11 1.91
CA MET A 161 -12.71 -10.52 2.07
C MET A 161 -12.85 -11.02 3.51
N ALA A 162 -12.64 -10.15 4.50
CA ALA A 162 -12.75 -10.51 5.91
C ALA A 162 -14.19 -10.90 6.29
N GLY A 163 -14.35 -11.83 7.23
CA GLY A 163 -15.66 -12.19 7.77
C GLY A 163 -16.39 -11.02 8.41
N LYS A 164 -15.65 -10.03 8.91
CA LYS A 164 -16.17 -8.74 9.39
C LYS A 164 -15.26 -7.60 8.92
N GLY A 165 -15.68 -6.87 7.89
CA GLY A 165 -15.08 -5.60 7.50
C GLY A 165 -15.72 -4.43 8.25
N CYS A 166 -14.92 -3.48 8.71
CA CYS A 166 -15.37 -2.26 9.39
C CYS A 166 -14.68 -1.05 8.75
N ILE A 167 -15.45 -0.10 8.27
CA ILE A 167 -14.95 1.14 7.64
C ILE A 167 -14.81 2.21 8.72
N MET A 168 -13.69 2.92 8.73
CA MET A 168 -13.50 4.07 9.61
C MET A 168 -14.40 5.24 9.18
N ARG A 169 -14.90 6.03 10.13
CA ARG A 169 -15.75 7.20 9.83
C ARG A 169 -15.07 8.18 8.86
N ASP A 170 -13.76 8.36 9.03
CA ASP A 170 -12.96 9.29 8.24
C ASP A 170 -12.45 8.68 6.93
N ALA A 171 -12.89 7.47 6.59
CA ALA A 171 -12.52 6.78 5.36
C ALA A 171 -12.91 7.57 4.11
N HIS A 172 -12.15 7.35 3.05
CA HIS A 172 -12.41 7.93 1.73
C HIS A 172 -13.83 7.64 1.25
N GLN A 173 -14.53 8.64 0.70
CA GLN A 173 -15.94 8.49 0.30
C GLN A 173 -16.13 7.37 -0.74
N ARG A 174 -15.21 7.27 -1.72
CA ARG A 174 -15.23 6.19 -2.72
C ARG A 174 -15.20 4.79 -2.10
N LEU A 175 -14.44 4.58 -1.02
CA LEU A 175 -14.42 3.31 -0.30
C LEU A 175 -15.80 2.98 0.31
N LYS A 176 -16.45 3.96 0.94
CA LYS A 176 -17.81 3.81 1.49
C LYS A 176 -18.84 3.51 0.43
N ASP A 177 -18.72 4.16 -0.74
CA ASP A 177 -19.64 3.95 -1.88
C ASP A 177 -19.47 2.56 -2.50
N MET A 178 -18.27 1.99 -2.46
CA MET A 178 -17.99 0.65 -2.98
C MET A 178 -18.37 -0.48 -2.01
N LEU A 179 -18.45 -0.20 -0.71
CA LEU A 179 -18.78 -1.19 0.33
C LEU A 179 -19.92 -0.67 1.24
N PRO A 180 -21.09 -0.34 0.64
CA PRO A 180 -22.19 0.31 1.38
C PRO A 180 -22.84 -0.60 2.43
N GLU A 181 -22.61 -1.91 2.39
CA GLU A 181 -23.11 -2.90 3.34
C GLU A 181 -22.26 -3.02 4.61
N LEU A 182 -21.03 -2.48 4.59
CA LEU A 182 -20.15 -2.59 5.74
C LEU A 182 -20.46 -1.56 6.81
N GLU A 183 -20.25 -1.95 8.06
CA GLU A 183 -20.44 -1.08 9.21
C GLU A 183 -19.39 0.04 9.23
N VAL A 184 -19.88 1.28 9.29
CA VAL A 184 -19.02 2.44 9.55
C VAL A 184 -18.91 2.65 11.05
N ILE A 185 -17.69 2.53 11.57
CA ILE A 185 -17.37 2.73 12.99
C ILE A 185 -16.92 4.17 13.27
N GLY A 186 -16.39 4.47 14.45
CA GLY A 186 -15.89 5.81 14.79
C GLY A 186 -14.60 6.19 14.04
N SER A 187 -14.06 7.35 14.41
CA SER A 187 -12.81 7.89 13.86
C SER A 187 -11.57 7.22 14.47
N ASN A 188 -10.47 7.20 13.72
CA ASN A 188 -9.15 6.80 14.21
C ASN A 188 -8.67 7.73 15.35
N VAL A 189 -8.95 9.04 15.26
CA VAL A 189 -8.59 10.01 16.32
C VAL A 189 -9.39 9.80 17.63
N ASP A 190 -10.54 9.12 17.56
CA ASP A 190 -11.36 8.77 18.73
C ASP A 190 -11.04 7.36 19.27
N ASN A 191 -9.96 6.74 18.83
CA ASN A 191 -9.62 5.34 19.18
C ASN A 191 -10.76 4.34 18.91
N ALA A 192 -11.44 4.48 17.76
CA ALA A 192 -12.65 3.69 17.47
C ALA A 192 -12.38 2.19 17.43
N VAL A 193 -11.24 1.74 16.89
CA VAL A 193 -10.90 0.30 16.80
C VAL A 193 -10.83 -0.35 18.19
N PRO A 194 -10.03 0.14 19.16
CA PRO A 194 -10.03 -0.45 20.50
C PRO A 194 -11.38 -0.35 21.21
N HIS A 195 -12.17 0.71 20.99
CA HIS A 195 -13.52 0.82 21.55
C HIS A 195 -14.46 -0.24 20.95
N TYR A 196 -14.38 -0.44 19.64
CA TYR A 196 -15.18 -1.44 18.94
C TYR A 196 -14.86 -2.86 19.41
N LEU A 197 -13.58 -3.20 19.50
CA LEU A 197 -13.14 -4.52 19.97
C LEU A 197 -13.53 -4.78 21.42
N ARG A 198 -13.44 -3.79 22.31
CA ARG A 198 -13.93 -3.93 23.69
C ARG A 198 -15.43 -4.22 23.75
N LYS A 199 -16.22 -3.55 22.93
CA LYS A 199 -17.68 -3.79 22.88
C LYS A 199 -18.03 -5.19 22.38
N MET A 200 -17.17 -5.77 21.49
CA MET A 200 -17.41 -7.11 20.93
C MET A 200 -16.98 -8.25 21.87
N PHE A 201 -15.91 -8.05 22.62
CA PHE A 201 -15.24 -9.16 23.32
C PHE A 201 -15.19 -9.01 24.84
N LEU A 202 -15.57 -7.86 25.39
CA LEU A 202 -15.60 -7.57 26.84
C LEU A 202 -16.96 -7.07 27.29
#